data_b22967c064b69b3bae22e3e5abe74fb8
#
_entry.id   b22967c064b69b3bae22e3e5abe74fb8
#
_cell.length_a   1.000
_cell.length_b   1.000
_cell.length_c   1.000
_cell.angle_alpha   90.00
_cell.angle_beta   90.00
_cell.angle_gamma   90.00
#
_symmetry.space_group_name_H-M   'P 1'
#
loop_
_entity.id
_entity.type
_entity.pdbx_description
1 polymer ?
#
loop_
_entity_poly.entity_id
_entity_poly.type
_entity_poly.pdbx_seq_one_letter_code
_entity_poly.pdbx_strand_id
1 'polypeptide(L)'
;MAQQCLFDEITRRLVREFAPERIYLFGSRAWGAPAADSDVDLMVIVGASGESRYQRAVRAHRALAGLPVAKDVLVETADEFSFRAQAPSSLEHKIRQEGRLLYG
;
A
#
# COMPACT_ATOMS: atom_id res chain seq x y z
N MET A 1 0.26 -6.73 -19.13
CA MET A 1 1.43 -6.34 -18.31
C MET A 1 1.78 -7.48 -17.37
N ALA A 2 3.04 -7.88 -17.31
CA ALA A 2 3.46 -8.91 -16.37
C ALA A 2 3.30 -8.42 -14.93
N GLN A 3 3.04 -9.35 -14.00
CA GLN A 3 2.75 -9.00 -12.62
C GLN A 3 3.91 -8.21 -11.96
N GLN A 4 5.15 -8.62 -12.19
CA GLN A 4 6.30 -7.92 -11.63
C GLN A 4 6.43 -6.52 -12.21
N CYS A 5 6.19 -6.35 -13.52
CA CYS A 5 6.20 -5.02 -14.14
C CYS A 5 5.09 -4.13 -13.58
N LEU A 6 3.93 -4.71 -13.27
CA LEU A 6 2.82 -3.98 -12.66
C LEU A 6 3.21 -3.45 -11.28
N PHE A 7 3.79 -4.30 -10.43
CA PHE A 7 4.23 -3.88 -9.10
C PHE A 7 5.36 -2.86 -9.14
N ASP A 8 6.28 -3.00 -10.10
CA ASP A 8 7.35 -2.01 -10.29
C ASP A 8 6.77 -0.65 -10.69
N GLU A 9 5.79 -0.63 -11.58
CA GLU A 9 5.14 0.61 -12.00
C GLU A 9 4.36 1.26 -10.87
N ILE A 10 3.62 0.46 -10.10
CA ILE A 10 2.88 0.94 -8.92
C ILE A 10 3.87 1.59 -7.94
N THR A 11 4.93 0.88 -7.62
CA THR A 11 5.95 1.36 -6.68
C THR A 11 6.55 2.68 -7.16
N ARG A 12 6.92 2.75 -8.43
CA ARG A 12 7.53 3.95 -9.00
C ARG A 12 6.61 5.17 -8.88
N ARG A 13 5.33 4.99 -9.19
CA ARG A 13 4.36 6.09 -9.13
C ARG A 13 4.11 6.56 -7.70
N LEU A 14 3.99 5.62 -6.76
CA LEU A 14 3.76 5.96 -5.36
C LEU A 14 4.99 6.62 -4.72
N VAL A 15 6.19 6.17 -5.08
CA VAL A 15 7.43 6.80 -4.61
C VAL A 15 7.50 8.23 -5.13
N ARG A 16 7.18 8.45 -6.39
CA ARG A 16 7.18 9.80 -6.97
C ARG A 16 6.18 10.72 -6.26
N GLU A 17 4.98 10.18 -5.96
CA GLU A 17 3.90 11.00 -5.38
C GLU A 17 4.12 11.32 -3.91
N PHE A 18 4.62 10.38 -3.13
CA PHE A 18 4.64 10.48 -1.68
C PHE A 18 6.04 10.55 -1.06
N ALA A 19 7.08 10.15 -1.77
CA ALA A 19 8.41 9.93 -1.20
C ALA A 19 8.30 9.13 0.11
N PRO A 20 7.66 7.95 0.09
CA PRO A 20 7.30 7.23 1.31
C PRO A 20 8.51 6.57 1.96
N GLU A 21 8.35 6.16 3.22
CA GLU A 21 9.34 5.35 3.91
C GLU A 21 9.25 3.88 3.49
N ARG A 22 8.01 3.37 3.31
CA ARG A 22 7.76 1.97 2.94
C ARG A 22 6.48 1.85 2.14
N ILE A 23 6.41 0.79 1.34
CA ILE A 23 5.20 0.37 0.66
C ILE A 23 5.07 -1.13 0.84
N TYR A 24 3.94 -1.59 1.37
CA TYR A 24 3.63 -3.01 1.54
C TYR A 24 2.51 -3.42 0.61
N LEU A 25 2.64 -4.62 0.05
CA LEU A 25 1.53 -5.36 -0.56
C LEU A 25 0.91 -6.22 0.54
N PHE A 26 -0.41 -6.19 0.67
CA PHE A 26 -1.10 -7.03 1.65
C PHE A 26 -2.35 -7.65 1.03
N GLY A 27 -3.13 -8.37 1.84
CA GLY A 27 -4.33 -9.02 1.35
C GLY A 27 -4.04 -10.31 0.60
N SER A 28 -4.96 -10.74 -0.25
CA SER A 28 -4.90 -12.07 -0.89
C SER A 28 -3.65 -12.28 -1.72
N ARG A 29 -3.09 -11.23 -2.31
CA ARG A 29 -1.87 -11.35 -3.13
C ARG A 29 -0.60 -11.49 -2.31
N ALA A 30 -0.65 -11.23 -1.00
CA ALA A 30 0.50 -11.33 -0.12
C ALA A 30 0.46 -12.59 0.74
N TRP A 31 -0.72 -12.92 1.30
CA TRP A 31 -0.84 -14.02 2.25
C TRP A 31 -1.98 -14.99 1.94
N GLY A 32 -2.66 -14.83 0.81
CA GLY A 32 -3.72 -15.72 0.40
C GLY A 32 -3.37 -16.49 -0.85
N ALA A 33 -4.38 -17.13 -1.45
CA ALA A 33 -4.29 -17.77 -2.75
C ALA A 33 -5.05 -16.89 -3.75
N PRO A 34 -4.39 -15.90 -4.36
CA PRO A 34 -5.10 -14.91 -5.17
C PRO A 34 -5.63 -15.51 -6.46
N ALA A 35 -6.85 -15.13 -6.84
CA ALA A 35 -7.35 -15.33 -8.18
C ALA A 35 -6.68 -14.30 -9.11
N ALA A 36 -6.75 -14.56 -10.43
CA ALA A 36 -6.12 -13.67 -11.40
C ALA A 36 -6.67 -12.24 -11.36
N ASP A 37 -7.91 -12.09 -10.93
CA ASP A 37 -8.62 -10.80 -10.85
C ASP A 37 -8.69 -10.24 -9.42
N SER A 38 -7.91 -10.78 -8.49
CA SER A 38 -7.86 -10.26 -7.11
C SER A 38 -7.36 -8.82 -7.11
N ASP A 39 -7.95 -8.00 -6.23
CA ASP A 39 -7.50 -6.62 -6.03
C ASP A 39 -6.06 -6.58 -5.52
N VAL A 40 -5.38 -5.51 -5.85
CA VAL A 40 -4.06 -5.21 -5.30
C VAL A 40 -4.27 -4.30 -4.09
N ASP A 41 -3.92 -4.80 -2.92
CA ASP A 41 -4.06 -4.05 -1.66
C ASP A 41 -2.69 -3.52 -1.24
N LEU A 42 -2.60 -2.21 -1.05
CA LEU A 42 -1.34 -1.52 -0.79
C LEU A 42 -1.43 -0.65 0.45
N MET A 43 -0.38 -0.69 1.26
CA MET A 43 -0.20 0.20 2.40
C MET A 43 1.04 1.04 2.14
N VAL A 44 0.85 2.36 2.02
CA VAL A 44 1.93 3.33 1.85
C VAL A 44 2.17 4.01 3.19
N ILE A 45 3.42 4.00 3.64
CA ILE A 45 3.80 4.61 4.92
C ILE A 45 4.66 5.82 4.63
N VAL A 46 4.16 7.00 5.02
CA VAL A 46 4.86 8.28 4.84
C VAL A 46 5.39 8.78 6.17
N GLY A 47 6.41 9.62 6.14
CA GLY A 47 7.02 10.15 7.36
C GLY A 47 6.08 11.02 8.15
N ALA A 48 5.46 12.01 7.49
CA ALA A 48 4.53 12.93 8.09
C ALA A 48 3.57 13.44 7.02
N SER A 49 2.39 13.90 7.43
CA SER A 49 1.42 14.45 6.49
C SER A 49 0.43 15.36 7.21
N GLY A 50 0.13 16.51 6.60
CA GLY A 50 -0.95 17.37 7.05
C GLY A 50 -2.30 17.05 6.44
N GLU A 51 -2.37 16.06 5.56
CA GLU A 51 -3.60 15.68 4.89
C GLU A 51 -4.35 14.62 5.70
N SER A 52 -5.68 14.55 5.51
CA SER A 52 -6.49 13.47 6.08
C SER A 52 -6.17 12.14 5.37
N ARG A 53 -6.56 11.04 6.01
CA ARG A 53 -6.40 9.71 5.39
C ARG A 53 -7.16 9.64 4.06
N TYR A 54 -8.34 10.25 3.99
CA TYR A 54 -9.12 10.29 2.76
C TYR A 54 -8.38 11.05 1.65
N GLN A 55 -7.84 12.21 1.95
CA GLN A 55 -7.11 13.01 0.96
C GLN A 55 -5.88 12.26 0.43
N ARG A 56 -5.16 11.58 1.33
CA ARG A 56 -4.01 10.76 0.93
C ARG A 56 -4.43 9.61 0.01
N ALA A 57 -5.53 8.93 0.34
CA ALA A 57 -6.04 7.83 -0.49
C ALA A 57 -6.45 8.32 -1.88
N VAL A 58 -7.11 9.47 -1.97
CA VAL A 58 -7.49 10.07 -3.26
C VAL A 58 -6.24 10.35 -4.11
N ARG A 59 -5.19 10.93 -3.49
CA ARG A 59 -3.94 11.18 -4.21
C ARG A 59 -3.31 9.89 -4.71
N ALA A 60 -3.32 8.85 -3.89
CA ALA A 60 -2.75 7.55 -4.28
C ALA A 60 -3.50 6.96 -5.46
N HIS A 61 -4.83 6.99 -5.44
CA HIS A 61 -5.63 6.46 -6.54
C HIS A 61 -5.41 7.25 -7.82
N ARG A 62 -5.25 8.56 -7.73
CA ARG A 62 -4.92 9.39 -8.90
C ARG A 62 -3.56 9.03 -9.48
N ALA A 63 -2.57 8.80 -8.62
CA ALA A 63 -1.22 8.44 -9.06
C ALA A 63 -1.23 7.11 -9.82
N LEU A 64 -2.13 6.20 -9.47
CA LEU A 64 -2.23 4.88 -10.08
C LEU A 64 -3.29 4.78 -11.17
N ALA A 65 -3.89 5.90 -11.58
CA ALA A 65 -4.92 5.91 -12.60
C ALA A 65 -4.41 5.29 -13.92
N GLY A 66 -5.28 4.53 -14.58
CA GLY A 66 -4.97 3.94 -15.89
C GLY A 66 -4.29 2.58 -15.81
N LEU A 67 -3.87 2.11 -14.66
CA LEU A 67 -3.29 0.78 -14.54
C LEU A 67 -4.40 -0.29 -14.63
N PRO A 68 -4.15 -1.40 -15.35
CA PRO A 68 -5.19 -2.39 -15.67
C PRO A 68 -5.43 -3.38 -14.52
N VAL A 69 -5.67 -2.89 -13.31
CA VAL A 69 -5.94 -3.72 -12.15
C VAL A 69 -6.77 -2.95 -11.14
N ALA A 70 -7.70 -3.64 -10.48
CA ALA A 70 -8.41 -3.07 -9.35
C ALA A 70 -7.45 -2.97 -8.17
N LYS A 71 -7.47 -1.84 -7.49
CA LYS A 71 -6.51 -1.56 -6.43
C LYS A 71 -7.17 -0.80 -5.30
N ASP A 72 -6.72 -1.09 -4.08
CA ASP A 72 -7.12 -0.40 -2.87
C ASP A 72 -5.86 0.08 -2.16
N VAL A 73 -5.77 1.37 -1.87
CA VAL A 73 -4.56 1.96 -1.34
C VAL A 73 -4.87 2.71 -0.05
N LEU A 74 -4.19 2.30 1.01
CA LEU A 74 -4.19 3.00 2.29
C LEU A 74 -2.88 3.77 2.44
N VAL A 75 -2.94 4.98 2.95
CA VAL A 75 -1.75 5.80 3.20
C VAL A 75 -1.78 6.27 4.64
N GLU A 76 -0.80 5.83 5.42
CA GLU A 76 -0.68 6.18 6.85
C GLU A 76 0.68 6.82 7.11
N THR A 77 0.74 7.68 8.11
CA THR A 77 2.05 8.13 8.58
C THR A 77 2.73 7.02 9.37
N ALA A 78 4.05 7.11 9.53
CA ALA A 78 4.80 6.13 10.31
C ALA A 78 4.27 6.05 11.75
N ASP A 79 3.91 7.18 12.34
CA ASP A 79 3.36 7.20 13.70
C ASP A 79 1.99 6.53 13.76
N GLU A 80 1.11 6.79 12.81
CA GLU A 80 -0.21 6.15 12.74
C GLU A 80 -0.07 4.64 12.59
N PHE A 81 0.80 4.21 11.70
CA PHE A 81 1.01 2.79 11.43
C PHE A 81 1.57 2.08 12.68
N SER A 82 2.61 2.66 13.30
CA SER A 82 3.22 2.08 14.49
C SER A 82 2.24 1.99 15.65
N PHE A 83 1.44 3.02 15.85
CA PHE A 83 0.43 3.04 16.91
C PHE A 83 -0.60 1.93 16.72
N ARG A 84 -1.15 1.82 15.50
CA ARG A 84 -2.18 0.81 15.20
C ARG A 84 -1.61 -0.61 15.24
N ALA A 85 -0.36 -0.77 14.80
CA ALA A 85 0.27 -2.08 14.77
C ALA A 85 0.57 -2.66 16.16
N GLN A 86 0.48 -1.86 17.23
CA GLN A 86 0.61 -2.36 18.59
C GLN A 86 -0.51 -3.32 18.96
N ALA A 87 -1.69 -3.17 18.37
CA ALA A 87 -2.81 -4.08 18.62
C ALA A 87 -2.62 -5.36 17.79
N PRO A 88 -2.49 -6.55 18.42
CA PRO A 88 -2.21 -7.78 17.68
C PRO A 88 -3.30 -8.17 16.68
N SER A 89 -4.52 -7.67 16.85
CA SER A 89 -5.63 -7.96 15.95
C SER A 89 -5.78 -6.93 14.83
N SER A 90 -4.93 -5.91 14.77
CA SER A 90 -5.05 -4.87 13.77
C SER A 90 -4.54 -5.32 12.40
N LEU A 91 -5.07 -4.69 11.35
CA LEU A 91 -4.57 -4.90 9.99
C LEU A 91 -3.10 -4.50 9.89
N GLU A 92 -2.73 -3.39 10.53
CA GLU A 92 -1.35 -2.89 10.50
C GLU A 92 -0.37 -3.91 11.11
N HIS A 93 -0.77 -4.57 12.20
CA HIS A 93 0.06 -5.62 12.80
C HIS A 93 0.27 -6.77 11.80
N LYS A 94 -0.80 -7.21 11.15
CA LYS A 94 -0.71 -8.30 10.17
C LYS A 94 0.15 -7.91 8.98
N ILE A 95 0.01 -6.69 8.48
CA ILE A 95 0.84 -6.20 7.38
C ILE A 95 2.31 -6.23 7.76
N ARG A 96 2.64 -5.77 8.98
CA ARG A 96 4.03 -5.75 9.43
C ARG A 96 4.61 -7.17 9.54
N GLN A 97 3.80 -8.14 9.95
CA GLN A 97 4.25 -9.53 10.13
C GLN A 97 4.26 -10.34 8.84
N GLU A 98 3.27 -10.15 7.97
CA GLU A 98 3.02 -11.04 6.83
C GLU A 98 2.94 -10.32 5.50
N GLY A 99 2.90 -9.00 5.47
CA GLY A 99 2.85 -8.24 4.23
C GLY A 99 4.14 -8.37 3.44
N ARG A 100 4.04 -8.16 2.13
CA ARG A 100 5.21 -8.18 1.24
C ARG A 100 5.73 -6.76 1.07
N LEU A 101 6.98 -6.53 1.43
CA LEU A 101 7.59 -5.21 1.28
C LEU A 101 7.94 -4.98 -0.20
N LEU A 102 7.35 -3.92 -0.79
CA LEU A 102 7.66 -3.52 -2.17
C LEU A 102 8.71 -2.43 -2.22
N TYR A 103 8.83 -1.62 -1.20
CA TYR A 103 9.74 -0.48 -1.14
C TYR A 103 10.11 -0.18 0.31
N GLY A 104 11.38 0.10 0.56
CA GLY A 104 11.86 0.48 1.89
C GLY A 104 12.75 -0.55 2.63
#